data_cf9fc15d9222cded72521a93824c196b
#
_entry.id   cf9fc15d9222cded72521a93824c196b
#
_cell.length_a   1.000
_cell.length_b   1.000
_cell.length_c   1.000
_cell.angle_alpha   90.00
_cell.angle_beta   90.00
_cell.angle_gamma   90.00
#
_symmetry.space_group_name_H-M   'P 1'
#
loop_
_entity.id
_entity.type
_entity.pdbx_description
1 polymer ?
#
loop_
_entity_poly.entity_id
_entity_poly.type
_entity_poly.pdbx_seq_one_letter_code
_entity_poly.pdbx_strand_id
1 'polypeptide(L)'
;LLMLRINLGCGWRDFGEGWVHIDGGDYDHIESKNICDLPYEDGSVDLIYASHVIEYFDREEVQTLLTDWQSKLKKGGILRLAVPDFSSMSRLYQDGAFSLDSFLGPLYGKMKMQENLIYHKTAYDYDSLERLLRASGYNEVMTWDWRKTDHSHFDDHSQAYVPHMDKENGTL
;
A
#
# COMPACT_ATOMS: atom_id res chain seq x y z
N LEU A 1 25.37 -3.75 8.82
CA LEU A 1 24.43 -4.60 8.08
C LEU A 1 23.56 -3.69 7.23
N LEU A 2 23.52 -3.94 5.93
CA LEU A 2 22.61 -3.24 5.01
C LEU A 2 21.17 -3.54 5.43
N MET A 3 20.32 -2.53 5.45
CA MET A 3 18.87 -2.68 5.70
C MET A 3 18.23 -3.35 4.49
N LEU A 4 17.45 -4.41 4.71
CA LEU A 4 16.63 -5.02 3.67
C LEU A 4 15.25 -4.35 3.64
N ARG A 5 15.01 -3.60 2.58
CA ARG A 5 13.76 -2.85 2.35
C ARG A 5 13.09 -3.35 1.08
N ILE A 6 11.80 -3.66 1.17
CA ILE A 6 11.05 -4.25 0.07
C ILE A 6 9.88 -3.32 -0.28
N ASN A 7 9.76 -2.97 -1.57
CA ASN A 7 8.62 -2.25 -2.14
C ASN A 7 7.74 -3.25 -2.91
N LEU A 8 6.56 -3.52 -2.38
CA LEU A 8 5.59 -4.44 -2.97
C LEU A 8 4.55 -3.68 -3.81
N GLY A 9 4.29 -4.17 -5.01
CA GLY A 9 3.38 -3.50 -5.92
C GLY A 9 3.93 -2.17 -6.44
N CYS A 10 5.22 -2.12 -6.70
CA CYS A 10 5.94 -0.89 -7.06
C CYS A 10 5.53 -0.30 -8.42
N GLY A 11 4.95 -1.11 -9.29
CA GLY A 11 4.72 -0.70 -10.68
C GLY A 11 6.04 -0.32 -11.38
N TRP A 12 5.98 0.74 -12.15
CA TRP A 12 7.15 1.29 -12.88
C TRP A 12 8.14 2.05 -11.97
N ARG A 13 7.82 2.22 -10.68
CA ARG A 13 8.59 3.07 -9.77
C ARG A 13 9.76 2.29 -9.19
N ASP A 14 10.95 2.72 -9.56
CA ASP A 14 12.20 2.22 -9.00
C ASP A 14 12.71 3.18 -7.93
N PHE A 15 12.68 2.75 -6.66
CA PHE A 15 13.17 3.55 -5.53
C PHE A 15 14.70 3.60 -5.44
N GLY A 16 15.39 2.86 -6.32
CA GLY A 16 16.84 2.87 -6.43
C GLY A 16 17.56 1.99 -5.41
N GLU A 17 18.84 2.30 -5.23
CA GLU A 17 19.73 1.51 -4.40
C GLU A 17 19.22 1.35 -2.95
N GLY A 18 19.34 0.15 -2.42
CA GLY A 18 18.89 -0.22 -1.07
C GLY A 18 17.43 -0.61 -0.98
N TRP A 19 16.72 -0.70 -2.11
CA TRP A 19 15.38 -1.24 -2.19
C TRP A 19 15.32 -2.47 -3.08
N VAL A 20 14.53 -3.44 -2.67
CA VAL A 20 14.08 -4.57 -3.47
C VAL A 20 12.68 -4.28 -3.96
N HIS A 21 12.40 -4.60 -5.23
CA HIS A 21 11.10 -4.34 -5.84
C HIS A 21 10.43 -5.65 -6.25
N ILE A 22 9.17 -5.82 -5.85
CA ILE A 22 8.36 -6.99 -6.18
C ILE A 22 7.01 -6.51 -6.73
N ASP A 23 6.65 -6.93 -7.93
CA ASP A 23 5.41 -6.54 -8.60
C ASP A 23 4.98 -7.61 -9.59
N GLY A 24 3.68 -7.80 -9.79
CA GLY A 24 3.15 -8.77 -10.76
C GLY A 24 3.28 -8.33 -12.22
N GLY A 25 3.67 -7.09 -12.50
CA GLY A 25 3.88 -6.55 -13.84
C GLY A 25 5.22 -6.96 -14.47
N ASP A 26 5.48 -6.42 -15.65
CA ASP A 26 6.74 -6.60 -16.39
C ASP A 26 7.55 -5.30 -16.33
N TYR A 27 8.49 -5.24 -15.39
CA TYR A 27 9.39 -4.10 -15.20
C TYR A 27 10.83 -4.60 -15.00
N ASP A 28 11.79 -3.87 -15.56
CA ASP A 28 13.21 -4.30 -15.56
C ASP A 28 13.85 -4.32 -14.16
N HIS A 29 13.30 -3.54 -13.21
CA HIS A 29 13.87 -3.37 -11.87
C HIS A 29 13.30 -4.33 -10.82
N ILE A 30 12.30 -5.16 -11.16
CA ILE A 30 11.72 -6.10 -10.20
C ILE A 30 12.54 -7.37 -10.05
N GLU A 31 12.65 -7.86 -8.81
CA GLU A 31 13.36 -9.10 -8.49
C GLU A 31 12.45 -10.32 -8.49
N SER A 32 11.15 -10.14 -8.21
CA SER A 32 10.15 -11.20 -8.17
C SER A 32 8.78 -10.66 -8.58
N LYS A 33 7.93 -11.56 -9.08
CA LYS A 33 6.55 -11.24 -9.49
C LYS A 33 5.49 -11.66 -8.47
N ASN A 34 5.87 -12.30 -7.38
CA ASN A 34 4.91 -12.83 -6.42
C ASN A 34 5.01 -12.12 -5.07
N ILE A 35 4.08 -11.20 -4.81
CA ILE A 35 3.98 -10.50 -3.53
C ILE A 35 3.36 -11.36 -2.41
N CYS A 36 2.75 -12.49 -2.76
CA CYS A 36 2.12 -13.40 -1.79
C CYS A 36 3.10 -14.44 -1.21
N ASP A 37 4.27 -14.59 -1.84
CA ASP A 37 5.31 -15.52 -1.39
C ASP A 37 6.67 -14.83 -1.49
N LEU A 38 7.04 -14.16 -0.43
CA LEU A 38 8.29 -13.40 -0.38
C LEU A 38 9.47 -14.35 -0.17
N PRO A 39 10.48 -14.35 -1.05
CA PRO A 39 11.60 -15.29 -1.04
C PRO A 39 12.65 -14.92 0.02
N TYR A 40 12.21 -14.58 1.23
CA TYR A 40 13.07 -14.17 2.35
C TYR A 40 12.82 -15.03 3.56
N GLU A 41 13.85 -15.23 4.37
CA GLU A 41 13.74 -15.94 5.65
C GLU A 41 12.88 -15.11 6.64
N ASP A 42 12.20 -15.80 7.52
CA ASP A 42 11.45 -15.18 8.61
C ASP A 42 12.37 -14.33 9.48
N GLY A 43 11.92 -13.16 9.87
CA GLY A 43 12.69 -12.24 10.68
C GLY A 43 13.92 -11.62 9.99
N SER A 44 13.94 -11.55 8.66
CA SER A 44 15.09 -11.01 7.91
C SER A 44 14.89 -9.60 7.33
N VAL A 45 13.65 -9.12 7.23
CA VAL A 45 13.29 -7.88 6.54
C VAL A 45 13.16 -6.72 7.53
N ASP A 46 13.77 -5.57 7.21
CA ASP A 46 13.71 -4.36 8.04
C ASP A 46 12.46 -3.52 7.76
N LEU A 47 12.06 -3.41 6.49
CA LEU A 47 10.92 -2.61 6.06
C LEU A 47 10.22 -3.28 4.88
N ILE A 48 8.90 -3.45 5.00
CA ILE A 48 8.01 -3.76 3.87
C ILE A 48 7.16 -2.51 3.61
N TYR A 49 7.16 -2.05 2.38
CA TYR A 49 6.35 -0.93 1.89
C TYR A 49 5.37 -1.41 0.83
N ALA A 50 4.10 -1.01 0.95
CA ALA A 50 3.09 -1.31 -0.04
C ALA A 50 2.10 -0.14 -0.15
N SER A 51 2.08 0.51 -1.32
CA SER A 51 1.14 1.58 -1.62
C SER A 51 0.10 1.09 -2.62
N HIS A 52 -1.17 1.15 -2.24
CA HIS A 52 -2.31 0.73 -3.07
C HIS A 52 -2.18 -0.72 -3.57
N VAL A 53 -1.98 -1.64 -2.65
CA VAL A 53 -1.81 -3.07 -2.91
C VAL A 53 -2.87 -3.92 -2.21
N ILE A 54 -3.05 -3.75 -0.90
CA ILE A 54 -3.86 -4.67 -0.10
C ILE A 54 -5.36 -4.60 -0.40
N GLU A 55 -5.85 -3.50 -0.94
CA GLU A 55 -7.24 -3.34 -1.37
C GLU A 55 -7.62 -4.21 -2.59
N TYR A 56 -6.64 -4.74 -3.31
CA TYR A 56 -6.86 -5.70 -4.40
C TYR A 56 -7.10 -7.13 -3.92
N PHE A 57 -6.86 -7.39 -2.64
CA PHE A 57 -7.15 -8.67 -2.01
C PHE A 57 -8.53 -8.65 -1.36
N ASP A 58 -9.15 -9.82 -1.32
CA ASP A 58 -10.42 -9.95 -0.64
C ASP A 58 -10.23 -9.98 0.90
N ARG A 59 -11.30 -9.71 1.63
CA ARG A 59 -11.27 -9.57 3.08
C ARG A 59 -10.85 -10.83 3.82
N GLU A 60 -11.01 -12.00 3.19
CA GLU A 60 -10.62 -13.28 3.78
C GLU A 60 -9.13 -13.60 3.48
N GLU A 61 -8.65 -13.18 2.31
CA GLU A 61 -7.28 -13.42 1.88
C GLU A 61 -6.27 -12.47 2.53
N VAL A 62 -6.63 -11.21 2.71
CA VAL A 62 -5.72 -10.14 3.12
C VAL A 62 -5.11 -10.36 4.50
N GLN A 63 -5.84 -10.97 5.43
CA GLN A 63 -5.31 -11.25 6.76
C GLN A 63 -4.18 -12.27 6.71
N THR A 64 -4.32 -13.32 5.89
CA THR A 64 -3.26 -14.32 5.68
C THR A 64 -2.03 -13.65 5.05
N LEU A 65 -2.24 -12.85 4.00
CA LEU A 65 -1.16 -12.10 3.35
C LEU A 65 -0.38 -11.21 4.33
N LEU A 66 -1.08 -10.43 5.14
CA LEU A 66 -0.46 -9.53 6.13
C LEU A 66 0.26 -10.30 7.25
N THR A 67 -0.25 -11.47 7.64
CA THR A 67 0.40 -12.35 8.61
C THR A 67 1.70 -12.94 8.03
N ASP A 68 1.69 -13.34 6.76
CA ASP A 68 2.88 -13.84 6.07
C ASP A 68 3.95 -12.74 5.95
N TRP A 69 3.54 -11.52 5.58
CA TRP A 69 4.48 -10.39 5.56
C TRP A 69 5.05 -10.07 6.94
N GLN A 70 4.21 -10.18 7.98
CA GLN A 70 4.62 -9.95 9.37
C GLN A 70 5.71 -10.95 9.81
N SER A 71 5.60 -12.22 9.40
CA SER A 71 6.60 -13.22 9.72
C SER A 71 7.98 -12.92 9.13
N LYS A 72 8.03 -12.22 7.98
CA LYS A 72 9.29 -11.83 7.33
C LYS A 72 10.00 -10.67 8.02
N LEU A 73 9.25 -9.83 8.74
CA LEU A 73 9.81 -8.68 9.42
C LEU A 73 10.67 -9.08 10.63
N LYS A 74 11.80 -8.42 10.78
CA LYS A 74 12.61 -8.48 11.99
C LYS A 74 11.81 -8.02 13.21
N LYS A 75 12.27 -8.37 14.39
CA LYS A 75 11.78 -7.71 15.61
C LYS A 75 12.05 -6.21 15.51
N GLY A 76 10.99 -5.41 15.58
CA GLY A 76 11.04 -3.96 15.35
C GLY A 76 11.08 -3.54 13.88
N GLY A 77 10.93 -4.50 12.95
CA GLY A 77 10.74 -4.21 11.52
C GLY A 77 9.39 -3.53 11.27
N ILE A 78 9.27 -2.82 10.17
CA ILE A 78 8.13 -1.94 9.87
C ILE A 78 7.39 -2.43 8.64
N LEU A 79 6.06 -2.55 8.75
CA LEU A 79 5.17 -2.52 7.60
C LEU A 79 4.65 -1.09 7.41
N ARG A 80 4.85 -0.53 6.23
CA ARG A 80 4.33 0.80 5.85
C ARG A 80 3.33 0.64 4.72
N LEU A 81 2.08 1.03 4.96
CA LEU A 81 0.98 0.91 4.01
C LEU A 81 0.42 2.27 3.63
N ALA A 82 -0.07 2.37 2.40
CA ALA A 82 -0.99 3.40 1.96
C ALA A 82 -2.17 2.76 1.24
N VAL A 83 -3.38 3.19 1.57
CA VAL A 83 -4.64 2.74 0.97
C VAL A 83 -5.58 3.94 0.82
N PRO A 84 -6.58 3.88 -0.08
CA PRO A 84 -7.64 4.88 -0.09
C PRO A 84 -8.35 4.94 1.25
N ASP A 85 -8.51 6.14 1.81
CA ASP A 85 -9.26 6.34 3.06
C ASP A 85 -10.74 6.57 2.77
N PHE A 86 -11.55 5.54 3.00
CA PHE A 86 -12.99 5.61 2.77
C PHE A 86 -13.68 6.69 3.60
N SER A 87 -13.23 6.95 4.82
CA SER A 87 -13.79 7.99 5.68
C SER A 87 -13.62 9.38 5.08
N SER A 88 -12.40 9.71 4.64
CA SER A 88 -12.10 10.99 3.99
C SER A 88 -12.84 11.14 2.65
N MET A 89 -12.86 10.09 1.83
CA MET A 89 -13.58 10.10 0.55
C MET A 89 -15.09 10.30 0.73
N SER A 90 -15.70 9.63 1.71
CA SER A 90 -17.13 9.76 2.02
C SER A 90 -17.47 11.18 2.47
N ARG A 91 -16.63 11.79 3.30
CA ARG A 91 -16.79 13.18 3.75
C ARG A 91 -16.72 14.16 2.59
N LEU A 92 -15.72 14.03 1.72
CA LEU A 92 -15.57 14.87 0.52
C LEU A 92 -16.77 14.75 -0.43
N TYR A 93 -17.32 13.54 -0.57
CA TYR A 93 -18.52 13.30 -1.36
C TYR A 93 -19.75 13.99 -0.74
N GLN A 94 -19.96 13.85 0.56
CA GLN A 94 -21.07 14.47 1.29
C GLN A 94 -21.00 16.01 1.23
N ASP A 95 -19.80 16.56 1.31
CA ASP A 95 -19.55 18.00 1.25
C ASP A 95 -19.66 18.58 -0.17
N GLY A 96 -19.90 17.71 -1.18
CA GLY A 96 -20.00 18.12 -2.58
C GLY A 96 -18.67 18.49 -3.25
N ALA A 97 -17.55 18.29 -2.55
CA ALA A 97 -16.21 18.52 -3.09
C ALA A 97 -15.74 17.39 -4.03
N PHE A 98 -16.40 16.24 -3.95
CA PHE A 98 -16.03 15.01 -4.66
C PHE A 98 -17.27 14.45 -5.35
N SER A 99 -17.28 14.39 -6.67
CA SER A 99 -18.40 13.78 -7.42
C SER A 99 -18.34 12.25 -7.31
N LEU A 100 -19.47 11.60 -7.61
CA LEU A 100 -19.47 10.13 -7.71
C LEU A 100 -18.44 9.62 -8.72
N ASP A 101 -18.32 10.27 -9.88
CA ASP A 101 -17.35 9.88 -10.92
C ASP A 101 -15.91 9.97 -10.40
N SER A 102 -15.60 10.98 -9.59
CA SER A 102 -14.29 11.11 -8.93
C SER A 102 -14.07 10.06 -7.84
N PHE A 103 -15.15 9.62 -7.19
CA PHE A 103 -15.13 8.63 -6.11
C PHE A 103 -14.91 7.19 -6.63
N LEU A 104 -15.37 6.89 -7.85
CA LEU A 104 -15.30 5.54 -8.43
C LEU A 104 -13.85 5.05 -8.60
N GLY A 105 -12.94 5.92 -8.99
CA GLY A 105 -11.53 5.56 -9.17
C GLY A 105 -10.88 5.05 -7.88
N PRO A 106 -10.80 5.86 -6.83
CA PRO A 106 -10.26 5.42 -5.54
C PRO A 106 -11.01 4.24 -4.91
N LEU A 107 -12.34 4.16 -5.11
CA LEU A 107 -13.17 3.10 -4.52
C LEU A 107 -12.97 1.75 -5.20
N TYR A 108 -13.02 1.71 -6.52
CA TYR A 108 -12.97 0.46 -7.27
C TYR A 108 -11.60 0.18 -7.88
N GLY A 109 -10.76 1.17 -8.03
CA GLY A 109 -9.53 1.06 -8.81
C GLY A 109 -9.85 0.68 -10.26
N LYS A 110 -8.92 0.28 -10.99
CA LYS A 110 -8.94 -0.47 -12.25
C LYS A 110 -7.51 -0.56 -12.73
N MET A 111 -6.97 -1.72 -12.76
CA MET A 111 -5.59 -1.92 -13.23
C MET A 111 -5.53 -3.13 -14.15
N LYS A 112 -4.72 -3.06 -15.19
CA LYS A 112 -4.36 -4.22 -16.00
C LYS A 112 -3.15 -4.90 -15.36
N MET A 113 -3.34 -6.17 -14.95
CA MET A 113 -2.27 -7.04 -14.47
C MET A 113 -2.12 -8.19 -15.46
N GLN A 114 -1.05 -8.17 -16.23
CA GLN A 114 -0.88 -9.07 -17.38
C GLN A 114 -2.08 -8.95 -18.35
N GLU A 115 -2.82 -10.01 -18.60
CA GLU A 115 -4.01 -9.99 -19.48
C GLU A 115 -5.34 -9.74 -18.73
N ASN A 116 -5.30 -9.63 -17.40
CA ASN A 116 -6.49 -9.48 -16.57
C ASN A 116 -6.71 -8.05 -16.10
N LEU A 117 -7.95 -7.61 -16.06
CA LEU A 117 -8.35 -6.42 -15.32
C LEU A 117 -8.62 -6.79 -13.87
N ILE A 118 -7.98 -6.08 -12.96
CA ILE A 118 -8.20 -6.23 -11.53
C ILE A 118 -8.77 -4.95 -10.93
N TYR A 119 -9.53 -5.11 -9.87
CA TYR A 119 -10.26 -4.06 -9.17
C TYR A 119 -10.03 -4.17 -7.67
N HIS A 120 -10.27 -3.08 -6.93
CA HIS A 120 -10.32 -3.14 -5.48
C HIS A 120 -11.46 -4.06 -5.04
N LYS A 121 -11.15 -5.00 -4.18
CA LYS A 121 -12.11 -5.97 -3.61
C LYS A 121 -12.63 -5.53 -2.24
N THR A 122 -11.99 -4.54 -1.64
CA THR A 122 -12.36 -3.99 -0.33
C THR A 122 -11.96 -2.53 -0.21
N ALA A 123 -12.46 -1.85 0.81
CA ALA A 123 -12.12 -0.49 1.16
C ALA A 123 -11.77 -0.43 2.65
N TYR A 124 -10.95 0.53 3.03
CA TYR A 124 -10.49 0.74 4.40
C TYR A 124 -10.74 2.15 4.88
N ASP A 125 -10.97 2.28 6.17
CA ASP A 125 -10.73 3.45 6.97
C ASP A 125 -9.67 3.13 8.04
N TYR A 126 -9.23 4.12 8.80
CA TYR A 126 -8.19 3.90 9.81
C TYR A 126 -8.56 2.79 10.80
N ASP A 127 -9.77 2.81 11.33
CA ASP A 127 -10.21 1.87 12.38
C ASP A 127 -10.27 0.42 11.86
N SER A 128 -10.77 0.21 10.65
CA SER A 128 -10.85 -1.12 10.04
C SER A 128 -9.47 -1.66 9.68
N LEU A 129 -8.60 -0.80 9.16
CA LEU A 129 -7.21 -1.18 8.85
C LEU A 129 -6.42 -1.48 10.13
N GLU A 130 -6.56 -0.67 11.18
CA GLU A 130 -5.92 -0.94 12.46
C GLU A 130 -6.35 -2.29 13.05
N ARG A 131 -7.65 -2.58 13.06
CA ARG A 131 -8.14 -3.91 13.54
C ARG A 131 -7.55 -5.06 12.74
N LEU A 132 -7.51 -4.94 11.41
CA LEU A 132 -6.94 -5.95 10.53
C LEU A 132 -5.44 -6.15 10.82
N LEU A 133 -4.67 -5.08 10.94
CA LEU A 133 -3.24 -5.15 11.22
C LEU A 133 -2.97 -5.79 12.59
N ARG A 134 -3.71 -5.42 13.63
CA ARG A 134 -3.59 -6.06 14.94
C ARG A 134 -3.95 -7.55 14.91
N ALA A 135 -4.98 -7.93 14.18
CA ALA A 135 -5.35 -9.33 13.98
C ALA A 135 -4.31 -10.12 13.19
N SER A 136 -3.49 -9.44 12.39
CA SER A 136 -2.39 -10.02 11.60
C SER A 136 -1.03 -10.02 12.34
N GLY A 137 -1.01 -9.62 13.64
CA GLY A 137 0.18 -9.71 14.49
C GLY A 137 1.00 -8.42 14.61
N TYR A 138 0.52 -7.28 14.10
CA TYR A 138 1.19 -6.00 14.27
C TYR A 138 0.77 -5.34 15.59
N ASN A 139 1.74 -5.06 16.46
CA ASN A 139 1.47 -4.60 17.83
C ASN A 139 1.28 -3.08 17.93
N GLU A 140 1.99 -2.32 17.12
CA GLU A 140 1.91 -0.86 17.07
C GLU A 140 1.41 -0.43 15.70
N VAL A 141 0.33 0.34 15.67
CA VAL A 141 -0.25 0.89 14.44
C VAL A 141 -0.35 2.39 14.61
N MET A 142 0.23 3.13 13.67
CA MET A 142 0.24 4.59 13.67
C MET A 142 0.22 5.12 12.25
N THR A 143 -0.21 6.35 12.09
CA THR A 143 -0.10 7.06 10.82
C THR A 143 1.35 7.45 10.56
N TRP A 144 1.70 7.63 9.30
CA TRP A 144 3.02 8.08 8.88
C TRP A 144 2.89 9.27 7.90
N ASP A 145 3.93 10.09 7.84
CA ASP A 145 3.99 11.25 6.96
C ASP A 145 4.88 10.92 5.76
N TRP A 146 4.29 10.88 4.57
CA TRP A 146 4.99 10.56 3.33
C TRP A 146 6.16 11.51 3.06
N ARG A 147 6.07 12.78 3.50
CA ARG A 147 7.10 13.82 3.32
C ARG A 147 8.40 13.49 4.05
N LYS A 148 8.32 12.64 5.07
CA LYS A 148 9.46 12.23 5.92
C LYS A 148 10.12 10.93 5.46
N THR A 149 9.78 10.44 4.28
CA THR A 149 10.34 9.22 3.72
C THR A 149 11.40 9.51 2.66
N ASP A 150 12.33 8.59 2.47
CA ASP A 150 13.34 8.68 1.42
C ASP A 150 12.78 8.47 0.01
N HIS A 151 11.56 7.95 -0.10
CA HIS A 151 10.84 7.75 -1.37
C HIS A 151 9.77 8.81 -1.65
N SER A 152 9.75 9.91 -0.89
CA SER A 152 8.72 10.97 -0.98
C SER A 152 8.64 11.69 -2.34
N HIS A 153 9.69 11.59 -3.14
CA HIS A 153 9.73 12.17 -4.49
C HIS A 153 8.97 11.34 -5.54
N PHE A 154 8.57 10.12 -5.22
CA PHE A 154 7.72 9.33 -6.09
C PHE A 154 6.25 9.57 -5.78
N ASP A 155 5.47 9.88 -6.81
CA ASP A 155 4.01 9.88 -6.74
C ASP A 155 3.51 8.45 -6.97
N ASP A 156 3.24 7.77 -5.87
CA ASP A 156 2.72 6.41 -5.83
C ASP A 156 1.37 6.33 -5.13
N HIS A 157 0.65 7.45 -5.12
CA HIS A 157 -0.63 7.66 -4.46
C HIS A 157 -0.56 7.65 -2.92
N SER A 158 0.61 7.49 -2.30
CA SER A 158 0.79 7.61 -0.85
C SER A 158 0.80 9.05 -0.35
N GLN A 159 0.78 10.03 -1.26
CA GLN A 159 0.92 11.46 -0.95
C GLN A 159 -0.35 12.09 -0.32
N ALA A 160 -1.34 11.27 0.00
CA ALA A 160 -2.54 11.67 0.73
C ALA A 160 -3.27 12.89 0.11
N TYR A 161 -3.50 12.86 -1.20
CA TYR A 161 -4.26 13.89 -1.89
C TYR A 161 -5.24 13.28 -2.90
N VAL A 162 -6.29 14.03 -3.20
CA VAL A 162 -7.23 13.69 -4.26
C VAL A 162 -6.82 14.44 -5.53
N PRO A 163 -6.67 13.76 -6.68
CA PRO A 163 -6.41 14.42 -7.95
C PRO A 163 -7.43 15.56 -8.20
N HIS A 164 -6.95 16.72 -8.64
CA HIS A 164 -7.74 17.95 -8.85
C HIS A 164 -8.09 18.74 -7.59
N MET A 165 -7.71 18.30 -6.41
CA MET A 165 -7.79 19.03 -5.16
C MET A 165 -6.42 19.60 -4.77
N ASP A 166 -6.40 20.37 -3.71
CA ASP A 166 -5.18 21.01 -3.22
C ASP A 166 -4.17 19.94 -2.72
N LYS A 167 -3.07 19.79 -3.45
CA LYS A 167 -2.00 18.87 -3.11
C LYS A 167 -1.26 19.25 -1.82
N GLU A 168 -1.25 20.52 -1.45
CA GLU A 168 -0.51 21.01 -0.29
C GLU A 168 -1.16 20.60 1.02
N ASN A 169 -2.47 20.44 1.03
CA ASN A 169 -3.24 20.16 2.24
C ASN A 169 -3.53 18.68 2.50
N GLY A 170 -3.24 17.79 1.54
CA GLY A 170 -3.37 16.35 1.70
C GLY A 170 -4.69 15.92 2.31
N THR A 171 -5.72 15.75 1.52
CA THR A 171 -7.11 15.58 2.00
C THR A 171 -7.57 14.15 2.16
N LEU A 172 -6.75 13.17 1.84
CA LEU A 172 -7.03 11.74 2.10
C LEU A 172 -6.33 11.24 3.32
#